data_038fe71fbadd2fcc38e48041d68d1111
#
_entry.id   038fe71fbadd2fcc38e48041d68d1111
#
_cell.length_a   1.000
_cell.length_b   1.000
_cell.length_c   1.000
_cell.angle_alpha   90.00
_cell.angle_beta   90.00
_cell.angle_gamma   90.00
#
_symmetry.space_group_name_H-M   'P 1'
#
loop_
_entity.id
_entity.type
_entity.pdbx_description
1 polymer ?
#
loop_
_entity_poly.entity_id
_entity_poly.type
_entity_poly.pdbx_seq_one_letter_code
_entity_poly.pdbx_strand_id
1 'polypeptide(L)'
;LAGDQILPRITSNVSIMASEPTADPLREWLDSIAKFRAALTGDELILPAHGFPFTGVHARLDALAEGHHDRLDALEAALKEREMRAVDTFGILFARKVDDSVYGIATGEAMAHLRYLEYAGRATCIVRDGVAWFSA
;
A
#
# COMPACT_ATOMS: atom_id res chain seq x y z
N LEU A 1 -21.59 5.01 -4.57
CA LEU A 1 -20.37 5.62 -5.15
C LEU A 1 -19.17 5.21 -4.32
N ALA A 2 -18.12 4.68 -4.97
CA ALA A 2 -16.92 4.17 -4.29
C ALA A 2 -15.69 5.08 -4.45
N GLY A 3 -15.74 6.07 -5.35
CA GLY A 3 -14.58 6.91 -5.63
C GLY A 3 -13.36 6.07 -6.01
N ASP A 4 -12.20 6.47 -5.53
CA ASP A 4 -10.94 5.72 -5.67
C ASP A 4 -10.75 4.64 -4.60
N GLN A 5 -11.64 4.57 -3.60
CA GLN A 5 -11.49 3.62 -2.49
C GLN A 5 -11.62 2.16 -2.94
N ILE A 6 -12.53 1.88 -3.88
CA ILE A 6 -12.76 0.53 -4.39
C ILE A 6 -12.75 0.56 -5.92
N LEU A 7 -11.61 0.27 -6.51
CA LEU A 7 -11.40 0.21 -7.95
C LEU A 7 -11.45 -1.24 -8.46
N PRO A 8 -12.00 -1.51 -9.66
CA PRO A 8 -12.27 -2.88 -10.12
C PRO A 8 -11.02 -3.69 -10.46
N ARG A 9 -9.92 -3.05 -10.87
CA ARG A 9 -8.73 -3.74 -11.40
C ARG A 9 -7.41 -3.33 -10.78
N ILE A 10 -7.28 -2.06 -10.40
CA ILE A 10 -6.06 -1.49 -9.82
C ILE A 10 -6.29 -1.19 -8.34
N THR A 11 -5.22 -1.01 -7.59
CA THR A 11 -5.28 -0.45 -6.24
C THR A 11 -5.24 1.07 -6.31
N SER A 12 -5.81 1.73 -5.31
CA SER A 12 -5.60 3.15 -5.08
C SER A 12 -4.14 3.40 -4.71
N ASN A 13 -3.64 4.57 -5.04
CA ASN A 13 -2.34 4.99 -4.54
C ASN A 13 -2.46 5.29 -3.04
N VAL A 14 -1.66 4.61 -2.23
CA VAL A 14 -1.57 4.81 -0.78
C VAL A 14 -0.15 5.25 -0.45
N SER A 15 0.06 6.56 -0.41
CA SER A 15 1.39 7.16 -0.27
C SER A 15 1.51 8.01 0.98
N ILE A 16 2.70 8.01 1.59
CA ILE A 16 3.09 9.02 2.56
C ILE A 16 3.44 10.31 1.80
N MET A 17 2.87 11.41 2.26
CA MET A 17 3.19 12.74 1.76
C MET A 17 4.36 13.33 2.54
N ALA A 18 5.17 14.17 1.88
CA ALA A 18 6.30 14.83 2.54
C ALA A 18 5.87 15.76 3.69
N SER A 19 4.62 16.24 3.68
CA SER A 19 4.01 17.02 4.76
C SER A 19 3.68 16.20 6.01
N GLU A 20 3.53 14.88 5.88
CA GLU A 20 3.10 13.96 6.94
C GLU A 20 4.00 12.71 7.01
N PRO A 21 5.31 12.86 7.26
CA PRO A 21 6.28 11.79 7.13
C PRO A 21 6.12 10.64 8.14
N THR A 22 5.32 10.85 9.18
CA THR A 22 5.03 9.88 10.26
C THR A 22 3.64 9.26 10.15
N ALA A 23 2.87 9.58 9.10
CA ALA A 23 1.56 8.97 8.89
C ALA A 23 1.66 7.46 8.60
N ASP A 24 0.58 6.73 8.87
CA ASP A 24 0.42 5.31 8.50
C ASP A 24 -0.78 5.13 7.55
N PRO A 25 -0.72 5.71 6.34
CA PRO A 25 -1.86 5.71 5.42
C PRO A 25 -2.23 4.30 4.94
N LEU A 26 -1.30 3.36 4.93
CA LEU A 26 -1.60 1.98 4.54
C LEU A 26 -2.45 1.28 5.60
N ARG A 27 -2.20 1.49 6.89
CA ARG A 27 -3.06 0.99 7.97
C ARG A 27 -4.45 1.60 7.88
N GLU A 28 -4.54 2.91 7.74
CA GLU A 28 -5.83 3.61 7.62
C GLU A 28 -6.63 3.11 6.42
N TRP A 29 -5.95 2.85 5.29
CA TRP A 29 -6.60 2.32 4.09
C TRP A 29 -7.09 0.88 4.29
N LEU A 30 -6.28 -0.01 4.89
CA LEU A 30 -6.67 -1.39 5.21
C LEU A 30 -7.82 -1.43 6.22
N ASP A 31 -7.80 -0.57 7.25
CA ASP A 31 -8.91 -0.42 8.20
C ASP A 31 -10.19 0.06 7.51
N SER A 32 -10.07 0.95 6.53
CA SER A 32 -11.19 1.40 5.70
C SER A 32 -11.77 0.25 4.86
N ILE A 33 -10.92 -0.58 4.25
CA ILE A 33 -11.36 -1.80 3.53
C ILE A 33 -12.13 -2.74 4.46
N ALA A 34 -11.63 -2.97 5.66
CA ALA A 34 -12.31 -3.81 6.65
C ALA A 34 -13.68 -3.25 7.07
N LYS A 35 -13.79 -1.91 7.24
CA LYS A 35 -15.06 -1.23 7.53
C LYS A 35 -16.06 -1.39 6.37
N PHE A 36 -15.64 -1.19 5.12
CA PHE A 36 -16.49 -1.44 3.96
C PHE A 36 -16.92 -2.90 3.88
N ARG A 37 -16.00 -3.83 4.09
CA ARG A 37 -16.29 -5.28 4.10
C ARG A 37 -17.36 -5.66 5.10
N ALA A 38 -17.37 -5.03 6.28
CA ALA A 38 -18.36 -5.27 7.34
C ALA A 38 -19.70 -4.55 7.08
N ALA A 39 -19.69 -3.39 6.42
CA ALA A 39 -20.88 -2.56 6.23
C ALA A 39 -21.71 -2.91 4.98
N LEU A 40 -21.07 -3.49 3.94
CA LEU A 40 -21.72 -3.86 2.70
C LEU A 40 -22.27 -5.28 2.76
N THR A 41 -23.36 -5.54 2.03
CA THR A 41 -24.00 -6.88 1.95
C THR A 41 -23.31 -7.81 0.97
N GLY A 42 -22.60 -7.24 -0.02
CA GLY A 42 -21.94 -7.96 -1.11
C GLY A 42 -22.65 -7.87 -2.45
N ASP A 43 -23.94 -7.50 -2.46
CA ASP A 43 -24.78 -7.45 -3.66
C ASP A 43 -24.82 -6.07 -4.32
N GLU A 44 -24.13 -5.08 -3.75
CA GLU A 44 -24.15 -3.71 -4.23
C GLU A 44 -23.51 -3.58 -5.62
N LEU A 45 -24.12 -2.72 -6.47
CA LEU A 45 -23.48 -2.21 -7.66
C LEU A 45 -22.49 -1.11 -7.28
N ILE A 46 -21.23 -1.36 -7.53
CA ILE A 46 -20.15 -0.41 -7.21
C ILE A 46 -19.91 0.51 -8.40
N LEU A 47 -19.92 1.82 -8.12
CA LEU A 47 -19.62 2.87 -9.08
C LEU A 47 -18.26 3.50 -8.73
N PRO A 48 -17.15 3.02 -9.33
CA PRO A 48 -15.81 3.52 -9.06
C PRO A 48 -15.53 4.84 -9.79
N ALA A 49 -14.46 5.56 -9.36
CA ALA A 49 -13.99 6.74 -10.10
C ALA A 49 -13.28 6.35 -11.41
N HIS A 50 -12.67 5.18 -11.46
CA HIS A 50 -11.97 4.65 -12.63
C HIS A 50 -12.43 3.23 -12.96
N GLY A 51 -12.63 2.95 -14.25
CA GLY A 51 -13.12 1.66 -14.76
C GLY A 51 -14.64 1.61 -14.87
N PHE A 52 -15.18 0.42 -15.09
CA PHE A 52 -16.61 0.20 -15.24
C PHE A 52 -17.29 -0.17 -13.92
N PRO A 53 -18.60 0.14 -13.76
CA PRO A 53 -19.39 -0.38 -12.64
C PRO A 53 -19.28 -1.91 -12.55
N PHE A 54 -19.29 -2.44 -11.33
CA PHE A 54 -19.14 -3.88 -11.09
C PHE A 54 -19.91 -4.32 -9.84
N THR A 55 -20.12 -5.63 -9.70
CA THR A 55 -20.67 -6.32 -8.54
C THR A 55 -19.63 -7.24 -7.92
N GLY A 56 -19.96 -7.85 -6.76
CA GLY A 56 -19.03 -8.75 -6.07
C GLY A 56 -18.01 -7.98 -5.24
N VAL A 57 -18.44 -6.92 -4.58
CA VAL A 57 -17.58 -6.01 -3.81
C VAL A 57 -16.78 -6.72 -2.72
N HIS A 58 -17.34 -7.75 -2.05
CA HIS A 58 -16.62 -8.48 -1.02
C HIS A 58 -15.36 -9.18 -1.54
N ALA A 59 -15.48 -9.91 -2.65
CA ALA A 59 -14.31 -10.56 -3.27
C ALA A 59 -13.25 -9.51 -3.71
N ARG A 60 -13.72 -8.33 -4.15
CA ARG A 60 -12.80 -7.26 -4.53
C ARG A 60 -12.08 -6.64 -3.33
N LEU A 61 -12.80 -6.40 -2.22
CA LEU A 61 -12.20 -5.88 -0.99
C LEU A 61 -11.17 -6.85 -0.40
N ASP A 62 -11.51 -8.15 -0.39
CA ASP A 62 -10.61 -9.21 0.06
C ASP A 62 -9.33 -9.22 -0.82
N ALA A 63 -9.45 -9.21 -2.14
CA ALA A 63 -8.31 -9.17 -3.07
C ALA A 63 -7.45 -7.89 -2.93
N LEU A 64 -8.06 -6.74 -2.61
CA LEU A 64 -7.32 -5.50 -2.36
C LEU A 64 -6.47 -5.62 -1.08
N ALA A 65 -7.03 -6.14 0.00
CA ALA A 65 -6.31 -6.34 1.25
C ALA A 65 -5.21 -7.40 1.11
N GLU A 66 -5.52 -8.57 0.53
CA GLU A 66 -4.56 -9.65 0.28
C GLU A 66 -3.36 -9.16 -0.54
N GLY A 67 -3.60 -8.42 -1.63
CA GLY A 67 -2.52 -7.89 -2.46
C GLY A 67 -1.56 -6.94 -1.72
N HIS A 68 -2.01 -6.23 -0.69
CA HIS A 68 -1.12 -5.44 0.17
C HIS A 68 -0.40 -6.32 1.19
N HIS A 69 -1.07 -7.30 1.78
CA HIS A 69 -0.42 -8.24 2.71
C HIS A 69 0.69 -9.05 2.02
N ASP A 70 0.45 -9.53 0.81
CA ASP A 70 1.47 -10.24 0.01
C ASP A 70 2.71 -9.37 -0.24
N ARG A 71 2.51 -8.10 -0.57
CA ARG A 71 3.63 -7.15 -0.75
C ARG A 71 4.37 -6.86 0.56
N LEU A 72 3.66 -6.73 1.68
CA LEU A 72 4.25 -6.54 3.00
C LEU A 72 5.10 -7.76 3.40
N ASP A 73 4.61 -8.97 3.16
CA ASP A 73 5.34 -10.19 3.46
C ASP A 73 6.60 -10.35 2.59
N ALA A 74 6.50 -10.06 1.29
CA ALA A 74 7.64 -10.05 0.39
C ALA A 74 8.67 -8.98 0.78
N LEU A 75 8.22 -7.80 1.20
CA LEU A 75 9.08 -6.72 1.64
C LEU A 75 9.81 -7.08 2.95
N GLU A 76 9.11 -7.63 3.95
CA GLU A 76 9.71 -8.11 5.19
C GLU A 76 10.77 -9.18 4.93
N ALA A 77 10.47 -10.15 4.05
CA ALA A 77 11.43 -11.19 3.67
C ALA A 77 12.72 -10.59 3.09
N ALA A 78 12.61 -9.59 2.21
CA ALA A 78 13.76 -8.90 1.64
C ALA A 78 14.54 -8.07 2.68
N LEU A 79 13.84 -7.46 3.64
CA LEU A 79 14.47 -6.68 4.73
C LEU A 79 15.24 -7.56 5.72
N LYS A 80 14.88 -8.84 5.85
CA LYS A 80 15.65 -9.85 6.62
C LYS A 80 17.00 -10.19 5.96
N GLU A 81 17.06 -10.10 4.63
CA GLU A 81 18.29 -10.40 3.89
C GLU A 81 19.26 -9.20 3.86
N ARG A 82 18.74 -7.99 3.82
CA ARG A 82 19.54 -6.76 3.80
C ARG A 82 18.72 -5.53 4.16
N GLU A 83 19.40 -4.53 4.71
CA GLU A 83 18.79 -3.21 4.89
C GLU A 83 18.54 -2.50 3.54
N MET A 84 17.44 -1.77 3.45
CA MET A 84 16.97 -1.13 2.22
C MET A 84 16.40 0.27 2.50
N ARG A 85 16.59 1.17 1.53
CA ARG A 85 15.85 2.45 1.47
C ARG A 85 14.54 2.23 0.71
N ALA A 86 13.64 3.19 0.76
CA ALA A 86 12.37 3.12 0.00
C ALA A 86 12.59 2.84 -1.49
N VAL A 87 13.55 3.52 -2.13
CA VAL A 87 13.85 3.36 -3.55
C VAL A 87 14.42 1.98 -3.93
N ASP A 88 15.05 1.29 -2.99
CA ASP A 88 15.61 -0.04 -3.21
C ASP A 88 14.51 -1.13 -3.23
N THR A 89 13.30 -0.82 -2.77
CA THR A 89 12.16 -1.75 -2.69
C THR A 89 11.27 -1.76 -3.93
N PHE A 90 11.50 -0.89 -4.89
CA PHE A 90 10.64 -0.73 -6.07
C PHE A 90 10.44 -2.03 -6.85
N GLY A 91 11.50 -2.83 -7.03
CA GLY A 91 11.42 -4.11 -7.72
C GLY A 91 10.61 -5.20 -6.98
N ILE A 92 10.35 -5.00 -5.68
CA ILE A 92 9.52 -5.89 -4.85
C ILE A 92 8.06 -5.45 -4.93
N LEU A 93 7.82 -4.12 -4.83
CA LEU A 93 6.47 -3.57 -4.68
C LEU A 93 5.76 -3.36 -6.02
N PHE A 94 6.49 -3.09 -7.09
CA PHE A 94 5.90 -2.69 -8.36
C PHE A 94 6.25 -3.67 -9.49
N ALA A 95 5.23 -4.17 -10.17
CA ALA A 95 5.39 -5.07 -11.32
C ALA A 95 5.98 -4.37 -12.55
N ARG A 96 5.84 -3.04 -12.64
CA ARG A 96 6.39 -2.22 -13.72
C ARG A 96 7.60 -1.45 -13.23
N LYS A 97 8.56 -1.24 -14.14
CA LYS A 97 9.72 -0.38 -13.84
C LYS A 97 9.23 1.04 -13.50
N VAL A 98 9.72 1.56 -12.38
CA VAL A 98 9.49 2.95 -11.97
C VAL A 98 10.39 3.86 -12.80
N ASP A 99 9.81 4.81 -13.51
CA ASP A 99 10.50 5.86 -14.24
C ASP A 99 10.36 7.23 -13.55
N ASP A 100 10.99 8.25 -14.10
CA ASP A 100 11.02 9.59 -13.49
C ASP A 100 9.64 10.21 -13.33
N SER A 101 8.67 9.86 -14.18
CA SER A 101 7.31 10.44 -14.15
C SER A 101 6.49 9.99 -12.93
N VAL A 102 6.79 8.81 -12.40
CA VAL A 102 6.08 8.21 -11.25
C VAL A 102 6.97 8.03 -10.02
N TYR A 103 8.23 8.47 -10.10
CA TYR A 103 9.22 8.24 -9.04
C TYR A 103 8.77 8.74 -7.67
N GLY A 104 8.22 9.95 -7.59
CA GLY A 104 7.75 10.53 -6.33
C GLY A 104 6.58 9.75 -5.72
N ILE A 105 5.61 9.36 -6.55
CA ILE A 105 4.45 8.56 -6.13
C ILE A 105 4.91 7.18 -5.66
N ALA A 106 5.78 6.52 -6.40
CA ALA A 106 6.33 5.21 -6.05
C ALA A 106 7.14 5.28 -4.74
N THR A 107 7.91 6.36 -4.52
CA THR A 107 8.64 6.56 -3.27
C THR A 107 7.67 6.72 -2.08
N GLY A 108 6.60 7.51 -2.24
CA GLY A 108 5.58 7.68 -1.20
C GLY A 108 4.86 6.36 -0.87
N GLU A 109 4.53 5.55 -1.87
CA GLU A 109 3.90 4.24 -1.67
C GLU A 109 4.87 3.23 -1.03
N ALA A 110 6.13 3.21 -1.43
CA ALA A 110 7.16 2.39 -0.81
C ALA A 110 7.36 2.77 0.68
N MET A 111 7.40 4.06 0.98
CA MET A 111 7.47 4.54 2.37
C MET A 111 6.23 4.14 3.18
N ALA A 112 5.04 4.15 2.60
CA ALA A 112 3.82 3.72 3.28
C ALA A 112 3.89 2.25 3.72
N HIS A 113 4.40 1.37 2.85
CA HIS A 113 4.60 -0.05 3.18
C HIS A 113 5.69 -0.25 4.25
N LEU A 114 6.82 0.45 4.14
CA LEU A 114 7.91 0.37 5.11
C LEU A 114 7.50 0.89 6.49
N ARG A 115 6.79 2.02 6.57
CA ARG A 115 6.26 2.55 7.84
C ARG A 115 5.20 1.64 8.45
N TYR A 116 4.35 1.03 7.64
CA TYR A 116 3.41 0.01 8.13
C TYR A 116 4.14 -1.14 8.84
N LEU A 117 5.21 -1.69 8.22
CA LEU A 117 6.00 -2.75 8.84
C LEU A 117 6.70 -2.28 10.12
N GLU A 118 7.25 -1.07 10.13
CA GLU A 118 7.88 -0.49 11.31
C GLU A 118 6.89 -0.35 12.47
N TYR A 119 5.72 0.24 12.22
CA TYR A 119 4.69 0.44 13.25
C TYR A 119 4.02 -0.86 13.69
N ALA A 120 4.05 -1.90 12.86
CA ALA A 120 3.64 -3.25 13.23
C ALA A 120 4.72 -4.04 14.00
N GLY A 121 5.91 -3.47 14.23
CA GLY A 121 7.04 -4.13 14.89
C GLY A 121 7.68 -5.23 14.03
N ARG A 122 7.44 -5.23 12.70
CA ARG A 122 7.97 -6.18 11.72
C ARG A 122 9.24 -5.68 11.03
N ALA A 123 9.59 -4.41 11.20
CA ALA A 123 10.82 -3.80 10.72
C ALA A 123 11.30 -2.71 11.68
N THR A 124 12.54 -2.31 11.54
CA THR A 124 13.17 -1.19 12.25
C THR A 124 13.67 -0.17 11.26
N CYS A 125 13.63 1.12 11.63
CA CYS A 125 14.14 2.22 10.82
C CYS A 125 15.29 2.92 11.51
N ILE A 126 16.39 3.13 10.80
CA ILE A 126 17.53 3.95 11.24
C ILE A 126 17.76 5.05 10.21
N VAL A 127 17.89 6.30 10.69
CA VAL A 127 18.23 7.42 9.80
C VAL A 127 19.74 7.63 9.83
N ARG A 128 20.38 7.56 8.64
CA ARG A 128 21.80 7.85 8.44
C ARG A 128 21.96 8.91 7.36
N ASP A 129 22.63 10.00 7.68
CA ASP A 129 22.87 11.13 6.76
C ASP A 129 21.57 11.65 6.10
N GLY A 130 20.49 11.73 6.89
CA GLY A 130 19.17 12.17 6.41
C GLY A 130 18.39 11.14 5.58
N VAL A 131 18.90 9.91 5.43
CA VAL A 131 18.27 8.82 4.68
C VAL A 131 17.76 7.74 5.63
N ALA A 132 16.48 7.37 5.47
CA ALA A 132 15.86 6.27 6.23
C ALA A 132 16.26 4.91 5.63
N TRP A 133 16.78 4.03 6.46
CA TRP A 133 17.15 2.64 6.15
C TRP A 133 16.30 1.70 7.01
N PHE A 134 15.74 0.69 6.40
CA PHE A 134 14.87 -0.30 7.05
C PHE A 134 15.51 -1.68 7.00
N SER A 135 15.32 -2.45 8.09
CA SER A 135 15.70 -3.87 8.23
C SER A 135 14.66 -4.62 9.06
N ALA A 136 14.55 -5.93 8.93
CA ALA A 136 13.65 -6.78 9.70
C ALA A 136 14.40 -7.90 10.43
#